data_f1ffef394e0c6f2e0b17817a56e73fc2
#
_entry.id   f1ffef394e0c6f2e0b17817a56e73fc2
#
_cell.length_a   1.000
_cell.length_b   1.000
_cell.length_c   1.000
_cell.angle_alpha   90.00
_cell.angle_beta   90.00
_cell.angle_gamma   90.00
#
_symmetry.space_group_name_H-M   'P 1'
#
loop_
_entity.id
_entity.type
_entity.pdbx_description
1 polymer ?
#
loop_
_entity_poly.entity_id
_entity_poly.type
_entity_poly.pdbx_seq_one_letter_code
_entity_poly.pdbx_strand_id
1 'polypeptide(L)'
;MLIQRFAAVALGIMMGTSLLLQTGTVLAAKSEAYYTTQKISDYKKGEFAVLADDDVNFRSGPSTTADVLACLPRHSLFRLSGSKSGEWQKVEWNGKSGYVFAEYLEKPEAEELIDEDNSLGDWHLGQIFDSSAAKSLGKVKKEGKDRSSQVYDFQQLQVKAKRGNNKIVELMTASPVIYTMRGIGAGDDGARVIGQYGIPARVVYLKDDKDGAVMMYGYNFPKNSKIGKSLDFYIDSDGDVCRIVLSGEE
;
A
#
# COMPACT_ATOMS: atom_id res chain seq x y z
N MET A 1 -21.69 -41.75 1.11
CA MET A 1 -22.81 -41.18 0.35
C MET A 1 -22.55 -39.68 0.26
N LEU A 2 -21.97 -39.25 -0.86
CA LEU A 2 -21.57 -37.89 -1.13
C LEU A 2 -22.77 -37.05 -1.54
N ILE A 3 -22.91 -35.84 -1.02
CA ILE A 3 -23.79 -34.85 -1.62
C ILE A 3 -22.95 -33.59 -1.86
N GLN A 4 -22.54 -33.42 -3.13
CA GLN A 4 -22.05 -32.16 -3.68
C GLN A 4 -23.23 -31.18 -3.88
N ARG A 5 -23.08 -29.95 -3.48
CA ARG A 5 -23.99 -28.88 -3.88
C ARG A 5 -23.27 -27.91 -4.81
N PHE A 6 -23.62 -27.96 -6.08
CA PHE A 6 -23.30 -26.96 -7.09
C PHE A 6 -24.21 -25.75 -6.90
N ALA A 7 -23.64 -24.55 -6.83
CA ALA A 7 -24.41 -23.30 -6.95
C ALA A 7 -24.38 -22.85 -8.41
N ALA A 8 -25.55 -22.74 -9.00
CA ALA A 8 -25.74 -22.28 -10.38
C ALA A 8 -25.75 -20.75 -10.43
N VAL A 9 -24.97 -20.20 -11.36
CA VAL A 9 -25.01 -18.79 -11.76
C VAL A 9 -26.14 -18.62 -12.76
N ALA A 10 -27.13 -17.82 -12.44
CA ALA A 10 -28.18 -17.42 -13.38
C ALA A 10 -27.84 -16.06 -14.00
N LEU A 11 -27.61 -16.06 -15.32
CA LEU A 11 -27.44 -14.87 -16.15
C LEU A 11 -28.84 -14.36 -16.52
N GLY A 12 -29.19 -13.17 -16.08
CA GLY A 12 -30.43 -12.49 -16.47
C GLY A 12 -30.13 -11.17 -17.18
N ILE A 13 -30.31 -11.13 -18.48
CA ILE A 13 -30.32 -9.92 -19.31
C ILE A 13 -31.69 -9.27 -19.18
N MET A 14 -31.75 -8.02 -18.73
CA MET A 14 -32.90 -7.13 -18.95
C MET A 14 -32.44 -5.76 -19.40
N MET A 15 -32.79 -5.40 -20.60
CA MET A 15 -32.75 -4.03 -21.12
C MET A 15 -33.83 -3.19 -20.48
N GLY A 16 -33.46 -2.01 -20.02
CA GLY A 16 -34.42 -1.01 -19.54
C GLY A 16 -33.70 0.32 -19.32
N THR A 17 -33.90 1.23 -20.26
CA THR A 17 -33.43 2.63 -20.21
C THR A 17 -34.14 3.41 -19.13
N SER A 18 -33.40 3.97 -18.18
CA SER A 18 -33.73 5.21 -17.50
C SER A 18 -32.52 5.81 -16.81
N LEU A 19 -32.22 7.02 -17.26
CA LEU A 19 -31.16 7.90 -16.77
C LEU A 19 -31.55 8.38 -15.36
N LEU A 20 -30.94 7.84 -14.32
CA LEU A 20 -30.98 8.37 -12.96
C LEU A 20 -29.55 8.62 -12.52
N LEU A 21 -29.21 9.90 -12.34
CA LEU A 21 -28.04 10.35 -11.60
C LEU A 21 -28.13 9.75 -10.19
N GLN A 22 -27.44 8.64 -9.97
CA GLN A 22 -27.15 8.17 -8.63
C GLN A 22 -25.79 8.71 -8.23
N THR A 23 -25.80 9.63 -7.26
CA THR A 23 -24.66 9.92 -6.41
C THR A 23 -24.27 8.60 -5.74
N GLY A 24 -23.32 7.90 -6.34
CA GLY A 24 -22.83 6.63 -5.81
C GLY A 24 -22.00 6.90 -4.56
N THR A 25 -22.60 6.65 -3.40
CA THR A 25 -21.84 6.32 -2.20
C THR A 25 -21.08 5.04 -2.53
N VAL A 26 -19.79 5.14 -2.78
CA VAL A 26 -18.92 3.97 -2.85
C VAL A 26 -18.90 3.39 -1.43
N LEU A 27 -19.74 2.39 -1.20
CA LEU A 27 -19.57 1.51 -0.06
C LEU A 27 -18.20 0.84 -0.24
N ALA A 28 -17.25 1.22 0.60
CA ALA A 28 -15.98 0.52 0.71
C ALA A 28 -16.30 -0.95 1.02
N ALA A 29 -16.22 -1.80 0.02
CA ALA A 29 -16.24 -3.23 0.25
C ALA A 29 -15.05 -3.53 1.17
N LYS A 30 -15.31 -4.22 2.30
CA LYS A 30 -14.22 -4.79 3.11
C LYS A 30 -13.39 -5.64 2.15
N SER A 31 -12.21 -5.16 1.79
CA SER A 31 -11.30 -5.94 0.95
C SER A 31 -10.81 -7.11 1.78
N GLU A 32 -11.09 -8.32 1.33
CA GLU A 32 -10.42 -9.50 1.86
C GLU A 32 -8.92 -9.36 1.57
N ALA A 33 -8.08 -9.78 2.53
CA ALA A 33 -6.63 -9.75 2.34
C ALA A 33 -6.23 -10.65 1.17
N TYR A 34 -5.40 -10.14 0.27
CA TYR A 34 -4.93 -10.85 -0.92
C TYR A 34 -3.72 -11.75 -0.65
N TYR A 35 -3.27 -11.88 0.59
CA TYR A 35 -2.12 -12.70 0.94
C TYR A 35 -2.47 -13.75 2.01
N THR A 36 -1.71 -14.83 2.04
CA THR A 36 -1.81 -15.87 3.06
C THR A 36 -0.94 -15.54 4.26
N THR A 37 -1.38 -15.97 5.44
CA THR A 37 -0.61 -15.83 6.67
C THR A 37 -0.32 -17.21 7.28
N GLN A 38 0.78 -17.32 8.00
CA GLN A 38 1.16 -18.53 8.73
C GLN A 38 1.36 -18.19 10.20
N LYS A 39 0.89 -19.08 11.08
CA LYS A 39 1.17 -18.95 12.52
C LYS A 39 2.68 -19.03 12.76
N ILE A 40 3.21 -18.06 13.51
CA ILE A 40 4.64 -18.01 13.79
C ILE A 40 4.95 -19.02 14.89
N SER A 41 5.74 -20.05 14.58
CA SER A 41 6.25 -21.00 15.56
C SER A 41 7.54 -20.50 16.22
N ASP A 42 8.41 -19.82 15.46
CA ASP A 42 9.70 -19.30 15.90
C ASP A 42 9.85 -17.82 15.54
N TYR A 43 10.12 -16.99 16.54
CA TYR A 43 10.29 -15.54 16.41
C TYR A 43 11.77 -15.20 16.29
N LYS A 44 12.23 -14.87 15.10
CA LYS A 44 13.61 -14.40 14.89
C LYS A 44 13.67 -12.88 14.89
N LYS A 45 14.65 -12.35 15.62
CA LYS A 45 14.90 -10.90 15.63
C LYS A 45 15.16 -10.37 14.23
N GLY A 46 14.45 -9.29 13.86
CA GLY A 46 14.58 -8.65 12.58
C GLY A 46 13.57 -9.13 11.53
N GLU A 47 12.85 -10.22 11.75
CA GLU A 47 11.75 -10.66 10.89
C GLU A 47 10.54 -9.74 11.07
N PHE A 48 9.67 -9.76 10.07
CA PHE A 48 8.39 -9.04 10.10
C PHE A 48 7.25 -9.97 10.48
N ALA A 49 6.28 -9.41 11.19
CA ALA A 49 5.01 -10.03 11.52
C ALA A 49 3.88 -9.02 11.35
N VAL A 50 2.66 -9.51 11.20
CA VAL A 50 1.45 -8.67 11.11
C VAL A 50 0.46 -9.07 12.18
N LEU A 51 -0.45 -8.15 12.53
CA LEU A 51 -1.58 -8.48 13.38
C LEU A 51 -2.63 -9.30 12.62
N ALA A 52 -3.09 -10.37 13.25
CA ALA A 52 -4.17 -11.21 12.76
C ALA A 52 -5.56 -10.64 13.10
N ASP A 53 -5.65 -9.79 14.12
CA ASP A 53 -6.89 -9.22 14.65
C ASP A 53 -6.89 -7.70 14.65
N ASP A 54 -8.10 -7.13 14.72
CA ASP A 54 -8.33 -5.70 14.91
C ASP A 54 -8.25 -5.31 16.40
N ASP A 55 -8.09 -4.02 16.66
CA ASP A 55 -8.14 -3.41 17.99
C ASP A 55 -7.12 -3.98 18.99
N VAL A 56 -5.95 -4.40 18.52
CA VAL A 56 -4.90 -4.97 19.35
C VAL A 56 -4.09 -3.87 20.03
N ASN A 57 -3.95 -3.96 21.36
CA ASN A 57 -3.17 -3.02 22.12
C ASN A 57 -1.66 -3.27 21.98
N PHE A 58 -0.95 -2.28 21.46
CA PHE A 58 0.50 -2.15 21.50
C PHE A 58 0.90 -1.44 22.79
N ARG A 59 1.74 -2.07 23.63
CA ARG A 59 1.99 -1.65 25.02
C ARG A 59 3.44 -1.36 25.30
N SER A 60 3.69 -0.53 26.34
CA SER A 60 5.04 -0.16 26.80
C SER A 60 5.79 -1.32 27.48
N GLY A 61 5.08 -2.36 27.96
CA GLY A 61 5.65 -3.49 28.68
C GLY A 61 4.87 -4.80 28.44
N PRO A 62 5.45 -5.95 28.83
CA PRO A 62 4.86 -7.28 28.64
C PRO A 62 3.82 -7.60 29.71
N SER A 63 2.78 -6.78 29.82
CA SER A 63 1.70 -6.93 30.80
C SER A 63 0.43 -6.25 30.34
N THR A 64 -0.72 -6.81 30.71
CA THR A 64 -2.04 -6.18 30.48
C THR A 64 -2.25 -4.87 31.26
N THR A 65 -1.43 -4.64 32.30
CA THR A 65 -1.44 -3.41 33.11
C THR A 65 -0.45 -2.35 32.61
N ALA A 66 0.43 -2.69 31.66
CA ALA A 66 1.33 -1.72 31.04
C ALA A 66 0.55 -0.71 30.18
N ASP A 67 1.12 0.52 30.07
CA ASP A 67 0.49 1.59 29.29
C ASP A 67 0.25 1.17 27.85
N VAL A 68 -0.91 1.53 27.31
CA VAL A 68 -1.25 1.35 25.89
C VAL A 68 -0.62 2.49 25.10
N LEU A 69 0.30 2.17 24.21
CA LEU A 69 0.98 3.13 23.34
C LEU A 69 0.16 3.43 22.08
N ALA A 70 -0.57 2.41 21.58
CA ALA A 70 -1.51 2.52 20.47
C ALA A 70 -2.49 1.35 20.50
N CYS A 71 -3.68 1.54 19.92
CA CYS A 71 -4.61 0.47 19.55
C CYS A 71 -4.50 0.31 18.02
N LEU A 72 -4.14 -0.88 17.56
CA LEU A 72 -3.72 -1.08 16.18
C LEU A 72 -4.67 -2.01 15.43
N PRO A 73 -4.94 -1.71 14.16
CA PRO A 73 -5.80 -2.53 13.32
C PRO A 73 -5.09 -3.81 12.84
N ARG A 74 -5.87 -4.75 12.38
CA ARG A 74 -5.41 -5.93 11.65
C ARG A 74 -4.45 -5.53 10.54
N HIS A 75 -3.46 -6.38 10.26
CA HIS A 75 -2.40 -6.19 9.27
C HIS A 75 -1.34 -5.12 9.63
N SER A 76 -1.41 -4.50 10.82
CA SER A 76 -0.32 -3.64 11.28
C SER A 76 1.00 -4.40 11.25
N LEU A 77 2.01 -3.82 10.58
CA LEU A 77 3.31 -4.44 10.36
C LEU A 77 4.26 -4.15 11.51
N PHE A 78 4.82 -5.19 12.08
CA PHE A 78 5.83 -5.13 13.12
C PHE A 78 7.16 -5.70 12.66
N ARG A 79 8.24 -5.13 13.16
CA ARG A 79 9.55 -5.77 13.17
C ARG A 79 9.78 -6.43 14.52
N LEU A 80 10.11 -7.72 14.53
CA LEU A 80 10.42 -8.46 15.74
C LEU A 80 11.76 -7.98 16.30
N SER A 81 11.76 -7.43 17.52
CA SER A 81 12.95 -6.76 18.09
C SER A 81 13.61 -7.49 19.25
N GLY A 82 12.98 -8.55 19.77
CA GLY A 82 13.49 -9.28 20.92
C GLY A 82 12.87 -10.66 21.10
N SER A 83 13.28 -11.31 22.19
CA SER A 83 12.72 -12.59 22.60
C SER A 83 11.31 -12.42 23.16
N LYS A 84 10.53 -13.50 23.09
CA LYS A 84 9.23 -13.62 23.72
C LYS A 84 9.41 -13.57 25.25
N SER A 85 8.56 -12.80 25.93
CA SER A 85 8.49 -12.72 27.39
C SER A 85 7.13 -13.25 27.83
N GLY A 86 7.08 -14.52 28.23
CA GLY A 86 5.83 -15.22 28.48
C GLY A 86 4.97 -15.26 27.21
N GLU A 87 3.78 -14.68 27.24
CA GLU A 87 2.85 -14.59 26.12
C GLU A 87 3.05 -13.33 25.26
N TRP A 88 4.03 -12.48 25.62
CA TRP A 88 4.28 -11.19 24.99
C TRP A 88 5.48 -11.25 24.05
N GLN A 89 5.34 -10.66 22.87
CA GLN A 89 6.42 -10.47 21.90
C GLN A 89 6.88 -9.02 21.91
N LYS A 90 8.20 -8.80 22.04
CA LYS A 90 8.79 -7.47 21.86
C LYS A 90 8.89 -7.14 20.38
N VAL A 91 8.32 -6.01 20.00
CA VAL A 91 8.20 -5.57 18.60
C VAL A 91 8.57 -4.10 18.46
N GLU A 92 8.79 -3.69 17.21
CA GLU A 92 8.95 -2.30 16.80
C GLU A 92 7.87 -1.97 15.79
N TRP A 93 7.17 -0.88 16.00
CA TRP A 93 6.14 -0.32 15.13
C TRP A 93 6.39 1.17 14.92
N ASN A 94 6.52 1.62 13.66
CA ASN A 94 6.79 3.02 13.29
C ASN A 94 7.93 3.66 14.13
N GLY A 95 9.03 2.91 14.32
CA GLY A 95 10.18 3.36 15.11
C GLY A 95 9.98 3.33 16.64
N LYS A 96 8.80 2.96 17.15
CA LYS A 96 8.50 2.84 18.58
C LYS A 96 8.67 1.38 19.03
N SER A 97 9.40 1.14 20.11
CA SER A 97 9.52 -0.19 20.72
C SER A 97 8.40 -0.44 21.73
N GLY A 98 7.85 -1.64 21.73
CA GLY A 98 6.81 -2.04 22.68
C GLY A 98 6.55 -3.54 22.61
N TYR A 99 5.36 -3.94 23.08
CA TYR A 99 4.96 -5.33 23.21
C TYR A 99 3.54 -5.54 22.69
N VAL A 100 3.32 -6.66 22.02
CA VAL A 100 2.01 -7.18 21.65
C VAL A 100 1.87 -8.62 22.13
N PHE A 101 0.64 -9.07 22.32
CA PHE A 101 0.38 -10.45 22.69
C PHE A 101 0.72 -11.35 21.49
N ALA A 102 1.59 -12.35 21.71
CA ALA A 102 2.21 -13.09 20.62
C ALA A 102 1.21 -13.93 19.79
N GLU A 103 0.06 -14.29 20.37
CA GLU A 103 -0.98 -15.05 19.67
C GLU A 103 -1.65 -14.28 18.54
N TYR A 104 -1.59 -12.93 18.59
CA TYR A 104 -2.13 -12.06 17.54
C TYR A 104 -1.14 -11.81 16.40
N LEU A 105 0.07 -12.37 16.46
CA LEU A 105 1.06 -12.20 15.42
C LEU A 105 1.07 -13.36 14.44
N GLU A 106 1.06 -13.03 13.16
CA GLU A 106 1.19 -13.95 12.05
C GLU A 106 2.32 -13.52 11.13
N LYS A 107 2.91 -14.48 10.41
CA LYS A 107 3.92 -14.21 9.40
C LYS A 107 3.22 -14.23 8.04
N PRO A 108 3.04 -13.08 7.39
CA PRO A 108 2.47 -13.04 6.06
C PRO A 108 3.50 -13.52 5.03
N GLU A 109 3.02 -14.10 3.94
CA GLU A 109 3.83 -14.38 2.77
C GLU A 109 4.01 -13.11 1.95
N ALA A 110 5.18 -12.98 1.30
CA ALA A 110 5.42 -11.86 0.39
C ALA A 110 4.65 -12.11 -0.91
N GLU A 111 3.97 -11.09 -1.41
CA GLU A 111 3.39 -11.09 -2.75
C GLU A 111 4.25 -10.24 -3.69
N GLU A 112 4.34 -10.68 -4.94
CA GLU A 112 4.95 -9.88 -6.00
C GLU A 112 3.88 -8.98 -6.64
N LEU A 113 4.31 -7.80 -7.10
CA LEU A 113 3.48 -6.97 -7.98
C LEU A 113 3.22 -7.73 -9.28
N ILE A 114 2.07 -7.47 -9.87
CA ILE A 114 1.71 -7.92 -11.20
C ILE A 114 1.79 -6.75 -12.18
N ASP A 115 1.84 -7.01 -13.48
CA ASP A 115 1.97 -5.96 -14.49
C ASP A 115 0.79 -4.97 -14.47
N GLU A 116 -0.37 -5.37 -13.97
CA GLU A 116 -1.55 -4.53 -13.77
C GLU A 116 -1.37 -3.49 -12.64
N ASP A 117 -0.47 -3.72 -11.69
CA ASP A 117 -0.15 -2.76 -10.60
C ASP A 117 0.59 -1.49 -11.11
N ASN A 118 0.63 -1.26 -12.42
CA ASN A 118 1.40 -0.22 -13.10
C ASN A 118 0.70 1.14 -13.18
N SER A 119 -0.36 1.39 -12.40
CA SER A 119 -1.17 2.62 -12.49
C SER A 119 -1.35 3.36 -11.18
N LEU A 120 -1.49 4.69 -11.28
CA LEU A 120 -2.04 5.57 -10.24
C LEU A 120 -3.22 6.35 -10.84
N GLY A 121 -4.43 6.08 -10.35
CA GLY A 121 -5.66 6.54 -11.00
C GLY A 121 -5.74 6.05 -12.44
N ASP A 122 -6.03 6.96 -13.36
CA ASP A 122 -6.15 6.67 -14.79
C ASP A 122 -4.81 6.68 -15.54
N TRP A 123 -3.67 6.84 -14.84
CA TRP A 123 -2.35 7.01 -15.43
C TRP A 123 -1.49 5.77 -15.28
N HIS A 124 -0.82 5.36 -16.38
CA HIS A 124 -0.02 4.12 -16.41
C HIS A 124 1.44 4.40 -16.76
N LEU A 125 2.34 3.62 -16.20
CA LEU A 125 3.72 3.56 -16.68
C LEU A 125 3.76 3.16 -18.16
N GLY A 126 4.64 3.79 -18.92
CA GLY A 126 4.78 3.55 -20.36
C GLY A 126 3.76 4.25 -21.26
N GLN A 127 2.70 4.86 -20.70
CA GLN A 127 1.74 5.70 -21.42
C GLN A 127 2.44 6.94 -21.99
N ILE A 128 2.02 7.40 -23.19
CA ILE A 128 2.53 8.64 -23.76
C ILE A 128 1.89 9.84 -23.05
N PHE A 129 2.72 10.71 -22.52
CA PHE A 129 2.32 11.95 -21.88
C PHE A 129 2.45 13.11 -22.86
N ASP A 130 1.37 13.48 -23.51
CA ASP A 130 1.30 14.56 -24.49
C ASP A 130 0.52 15.79 -23.96
N SER A 131 0.38 16.81 -24.80
CA SER A 131 -0.32 18.04 -24.43
C SER A 131 -1.81 17.85 -24.14
N SER A 132 -2.45 16.82 -24.70
CA SER A 132 -3.84 16.48 -24.43
C SER A 132 -3.96 15.82 -23.06
N ALA A 133 -3.08 14.86 -22.79
CA ALA A 133 -2.95 14.20 -21.49
C ALA A 133 -2.67 15.23 -20.36
N ALA A 134 -1.74 16.16 -20.59
CA ALA A 134 -1.43 17.22 -19.63
C ALA A 134 -2.64 18.11 -19.31
N LYS A 135 -3.46 18.44 -20.32
CA LYS A 135 -4.67 19.29 -20.12
C LYS A 135 -5.71 18.62 -19.20
N SER A 136 -5.84 17.30 -19.23
CA SER A 136 -6.80 16.58 -18.38
C SER A 136 -6.44 16.66 -16.89
N LEU A 137 -5.15 16.83 -16.55
CA LEU A 137 -4.66 17.04 -15.19
C LEU A 137 -4.77 18.49 -14.70
N GLY A 138 -5.16 19.41 -15.59
CA GLY A 138 -5.33 20.82 -15.28
C GLY A 138 -4.04 21.65 -15.45
N LYS A 139 -3.89 22.70 -14.63
CA LYS A 139 -2.76 23.61 -14.77
C LYS A 139 -1.51 23.00 -14.13
N VAL A 140 -0.42 22.96 -14.89
CA VAL A 140 0.91 22.60 -14.37
C VAL A 140 1.33 23.65 -13.33
N LYS A 141 1.65 23.22 -12.12
CA LYS A 141 2.16 24.07 -11.04
C LYS A 141 3.65 24.34 -11.20
N LYS A 142 4.40 23.32 -11.60
CA LYS A 142 5.85 23.37 -11.75
C LYS A 142 6.31 22.41 -12.83
N GLU A 143 7.25 22.88 -13.64
CA GLU A 143 7.97 22.04 -14.60
C GLU A 143 9.42 21.91 -14.17
N GLY A 144 9.98 20.72 -14.28
CA GLY A 144 11.36 20.39 -14.00
C GLY A 144 11.95 19.52 -15.08
N LYS A 145 13.25 19.37 -15.07
CA LYS A 145 13.94 18.46 -15.99
C LYS A 145 15.19 17.87 -15.32
N ASP A 146 15.44 16.60 -15.59
CA ASP A 146 16.73 15.97 -15.38
C ASP A 146 17.39 15.62 -16.73
N ARG A 147 18.45 14.82 -16.70
CA ARG A 147 19.20 14.45 -17.94
C ARG A 147 18.35 13.64 -18.92
N SER A 148 17.50 12.74 -18.40
CA SER A 148 16.75 11.73 -19.17
C SER A 148 15.26 12.04 -19.28
N SER A 149 14.70 12.87 -18.37
CA SER A 149 13.27 13.01 -18.19
C SER A 149 12.84 14.45 -18.01
N GLN A 150 11.54 14.68 -18.18
CA GLN A 150 10.84 15.92 -17.87
C GLN A 150 9.82 15.63 -16.78
N VAL A 151 9.74 16.50 -15.77
CA VAL A 151 8.86 16.37 -14.61
C VAL A 151 7.80 17.46 -14.70
N TYR A 152 6.54 17.03 -14.56
CA TYR A 152 5.36 17.89 -14.52
C TYR A 152 4.65 17.71 -13.19
N ASP A 153 4.50 18.79 -12.44
CA ASP A 153 3.87 18.79 -11.13
C ASP A 153 2.48 19.45 -11.23
N PHE A 154 1.44 18.64 -11.04
CA PHE A 154 0.04 19.07 -11.01
C PHE A 154 -0.47 19.14 -9.56
N GLN A 155 -1.75 19.45 -9.39
CA GLN A 155 -2.32 19.57 -8.05
C GLN A 155 -2.38 18.24 -7.31
N GLN A 156 -2.66 17.16 -8.01
CA GLN A 156 -2.92 15.84 -7.42
C GLN A 156 -1.91 14.78 -7.82
N LEU A 157 -1.15 15.02 -8.89
CA LEU A 157 -0.24 14.03 -9.48
C LEU A 157 1.01 14.72 -9.99
N GLN A 158 2.16 14.13 -9.75
CA GLN A 158 3.40 14.44 -10.44
C GLN A 158 3.67 13.35 -11.48
N VAL A 159 4.00 13.77 -12.69
CA VAL A 159 4.32 12.90 -13.82
C VAL A 159 5.75 13.14 -14.25
N LYS A 160 6.55 12.08 -14.33
CA LYS A 160 7.87 12.10 -14.94
C LYS A 160 7.83 11.33 -16.26
N ALA A 161 8.12 12.02 -17.35
CA ALA A 161 8.10 11.45 -18.69
C ALA A 161 9.50 11.44 -19.32
N LYS A 162 9.86 10.35 -19.99
CA LYS A 162 11.16 10.17 -20.64
C LYS A 162 11.28 11.09 -21.85
N ARG A 163 12.42 11.78 -21.96
CA ARG A 163 12.69 12.63 -23.13
C ARG A 163 12.83 11.80 -24.40
N GLY A 164 12.35 12.35 -25.49
CA GLY A 164 12.43 11.76 -26.82
C GLY A 164 11.25 10.88 -27.20
N ASN A 165 10.59 10.20 -26.25
CA ASN A 165 9.40 9.40 -26.54
C ASN A 165 8.18 9.75 -25.67
N ASN A 166 8.33 10.64 -24.71
CA ASN A 166 7.31 11.11 -23.77
C ASN A 166 6.57 10.00 -22.99
N LYS A 167 7.18 8.82 -22.83
CA LYS A 167 6.60 7.76 -22.02
C LYS A 167 6.72 8.08 -20.54
N ILE A 168 5.65 7.87 -19.79
CA ILE A 168 5.63 7.98 -18.34
C ILE A 168 6.56 6.91 -17.74
N VAL A 169 7.52 7.35 -16.94
CA VAL A 169 8.48 6.49 -16.24
C VAL A 169 8.33 6.57 -14.72
N GLU A 170 7.60 7.58 -14.22
CA GLU A 170 7.29 7.68 -12.79
C GLU A 170 6.00 8.48 -12.59
N LEU A 171 5.21 8.04 -11.64
CA LEU A 171 4.03 8.73 -11.14
C LEU A 171 4.17 8.89 -9.63
N MET A 172 3.85 10.08 -9.11
CA MET A 172 3.86 10.33 -7.68
C MET A 172 2.60 11.07 -7.26
N THR A 173 1.98 10.65 -6.18
CA THR A 173 0.83 11.33 -5.60
C THR A 173 0.91 11.38 -4.07
N ALA A 174 0.40 12.48 -3.51
CA ALA A 174 0.06 12.65 -2.10
C ALA A 174 -1.44 13.02 -1.97
N SER A 175 -2.22 12.78 -3.02
CA SER A 175 -3.65 13.12 -3.07
C SER A 175 -4.51 11.96 -2.59
N PRO A 176 -5.51 12.23 -1.71
CA PRO A 176 -6.41 11.18 -1.22
C PRO A 176 -7.47 10.73 -2.25
N VAL A 177 -7.46 11.30 -3.46
CA VAL A 177 -8.41 10.95 -4.54
C VAL A 177 -7.75 10.21 -5.69
N ILE A 178 -6.45 9.92 -5.61
CA ILE A 178 -5.74 9.09 -6.58
C ILE A 178 -5.31 7.80 -5.89
N TYR A 179 -5.73 6.68 -6.45
CA TYR A 179 -5.54 5.36 -5.88
C TYR A 179 -4.67 4.47 -6.77
N THR A 180 -3.97 3.54 -6.15
CA THR A 180 -3.34 2.42 -6.86
C THR A 180 -4.40 1.48 -7.41
N MET A 181 -4.01 0.53 -8.25
CA MET A 181 -4.90 -0.50 -8.80
C MET A 181 -5.60 -1.32 -7.70
N ARG A 182 -4.95 -1.54 -6.56
CA ARG A 182 -5.52 -2.25 -5.41
C ARG A 182 -6.22 -1.31 -4.41
N GLY A 183 -6.52 -0.07 -4.81
CA GLY A 183 -7.37 0.86 -4.06
C GLY A 183 -6.70 1.53 -2.86
N ILE A 184 -5.38 1.67 -2.83
CA ILE A 184 -4.65 2.42 -1.81
C ILE A 184 -4.39 3.85 -2.27
N GLY A 185 -4.76 4.82 -1.44
CA GLY A 185 -4.52 6.25 -1.63
C GLY A 185 -3.77 6.89 -0.46
N ALA A 186 -3.40 8.16 -0.59
CA ALA A 186 -2.88 8.93 0.53
C ALA A 186 -3.98 9.14 1.59
N GLY A 187 -3.62 9.00 2.87
CA GLY A 187 -4.54 9.00 4.01
C GLY A 187 -5.07 7.61 4.38
N ASP A 188 -4.77 6.56 3.62
CA ASP A 188 -5.07 5.19 4.04
C ASP A 188 -4.06 4.73 5.09
N ASP A 189 -4.50 3.90 6.05
CA ASP A 189 -3.64 3.26 7.04
C ASP A 189 -2.61 2.33 6.37
N GLY A 190 -1.37 2.37 6.82
CA GLY A 190 -0.29 1.49 6.34
C GLY A 190 -0.60 0.00 6.51
N ALA A 191 -1.43 -0.37 7.50
CA ALA A 191 -1.93 -1.74 7.63
C ALA A 191 -2.79 -2.17 6.43
N ARG A 192 -3.55 -1.23 5.83
CA ARG A 192 -4.31 -1.49 4.60
C ARG A 192 -3.38 -1.77 3.42
N VAL A 193 -2.23 -1.09 3.34
CA VAL A 193 -1.20 -1.42 2.33
C VAL A 193 -0.76 -2.87 2.49
N ILE A 194 -0.44 -3.30 3.71
CA ILE A 194 -0.04 -4.67 3.99
C ILE A 194 -1.16 -5.65 3.65
N GLY A 195 -2.41 -5.31 3.97
CA GLY A 195 -3.58 -6.12 3.63
C GLY A 195 -3.78 -6.35 2.13
N GLN A 196 -3.34 -5.41 1.29
CA GLN A 196 -3.51 -5.46 -0.16
C GLN A 196 -2.28 -5.99 -0.91
N TYR A 197 -1.08 -5.74 -0.39
CA TYR A 197 0.19 -5.99 -1.07
C TYR A 197 1.10 -7.00 -0.35
N GLY A 198 0.69 -7.51 0.81
CA GLY A 198 1.52 -8.41 1.62
C GLY A 198 2.72 -7.72 2.26
N ILE A 199 3.74 -8.50 2.61
CA ILE A 199 4.99 -7.95 3.18
C ILE A 199 5.78 -7.21 2.09
N PRO A 200 6.19 -5.96 2.35
CA PRO A 200 7.03 -5.23 1.42
C PRO A 200 8.41 -5.90 1.26
N ALA A 201 8.93 -5.89 0.04
CA ALA A 201 10.28 -6.36 -0.26
C ALA A 201 11.36 -5.51 0.44
N ARG A 202 11.03 -4.25 0.73
CA ARG A 202 11.90 -3.29 1.42
C ARG A 202 11.11 -2.48 2.44
N VAL A 203 11.63 -2.39 3.67
CA VAL A 203 11.17 -1.43 4.67
C VAL A 203 12.35 -0.51 4.98
N VAL A 204 12.20 0.77 4.70
CA VAL A 204 13.24 1.77 4.88
C VAL A 204 12.77 2.81 5.89
N TYR A 205 13.52 2.98 6.98
CA TYR A 205 13.30 4.08 7.92
C TYR A 205 13.90 5.36 7.38
N LEU A 206 13.10 6.41 7.35
CA LEU A 206 13.47 7.71 6.79
C LEU A 206 13.81 8.68 7.92
N LYS A 207 14.74 9.59 7.61
CA LYS A 207 15.07 10.72 8.47
C LYS A 207 14.87 12.00 7.65
N ASP A 208 14.20 12.96 8.26
CA ASP A 208 14.04 14.29 7.68
C ASP A 208 13.40 14.29 6.28
N ASP A 209 12.41 13.38 6.04
CA ASP A 209 11.63 13.40 4.80
C ASP A 209 10.81 14.69 4.72
N LYS A 210 10.80 15.32 3.55
CA LYS A 210 10.16 16.64 3.32
C LYS A 210 8.64 16.63 3.54
N ASP A 211 8.01 15.47 3.40
CA ASP A 211 6.56 15.29 3.51
C ASP A 211 6.16 14.59 4.83
N GLY A 212 7.14 14.47 5.76
CA GLY A 212 6.91 13.92 7.11
C GLY A 212 6.89 12.39 7.18
N ALA A 213 7.25 11.70 6.10
CA ALA A 213 7.35 10.25 6.13
C ALA A 213 8.46 9.79 7.08
N VAL A 214 8.17 8.80 7.91
CA VAL A 214 9.12 8.15 8.82
C VAL A 214 9.56 6.78 8.32
N MET A 215 8.79 6.20 7.39
CA MET A 215 9.04 4.87 6.85
C MET A 215 8.57 4.77 5.39
N MET A 216 9.15 3.83 4.64
CA MET A 216 8.74 3.50 3.29
C MET A 216 8.56 1.98 3.16
N TYR A 217 7.42 1.56 2.63
CA TYR A 217 7.16 0.19 2.19
C TYR A 217 7.39 0.10 0.69
N GLY A 218 8.38 -0.67 0.27
CA GLY A 218 8.74 -0.82 -1.13
C GLY A 218 8.42 -2.21 -1.67
N TYR A 219 7.67 -2.25 -2.75
CA TYR A 219 7.30 -3.45 -3.51
C TYR A 219 7.98 -3.41 -4.87
N ASN A 220 8.46 -4.56 -5.34
CA ASN A 220 9.15 -4.65 -6.62
C ASN A 220 8.25 -5.37 -7.64
N PHE A 221 8.29 -4.91 -8.87
CA PHE A 221 7.79 -5.70 -10.00
C PHE A 221 8.70 -6.90 -10.25
N PRO A 222 8.18 -7.97 -10.87
CA PRO A 222 9.00 -9.10 -11.29
C PRO A 222 10.18 -8.64 -12.14
N LYS A 223 11.34 -9.30 -12.02
CA LYS A 223 12.57 -8.93 -12.74
C LYS A 223 12.45 -8.93 -14.26
N ASN A 224 11.47 -9.66 -14.80
CA ASN A 224 11.16 -9.70 -16.22
C ASN A 224 10.07 -8.73 -16.65
N SER A 225 9.50 -7.95 -15.73
CA SER A 225 8.58 -6.87 -16.08
C SER A 225 9.28 -5.85 -16.95
N LYS A 226 8.62 -5.44 -18.04
CA LYS A 226 9.10 -4.39 -18.98
C LYS A 226 8.46 -3.04 -18.71
N ILE A 227 7.58 -2.96 -17.71
CA ILE A 227 6.73 -1.80 -17.47
C ILE A 227 7.10 -1.15 -16.14
N GLY A 228 7.09 -1.91 -15.06
CA GLY A 228 7.28 -1.41 -13.71
C GLY A 228 8.60 -1.84 -13.07
N LYS A 229 9.11 -1.02 -12.16
CA LYS A 229 10.27 -1.29 -11.33
C LYS A 229 9.88 -1.44 -9.87
N SER A 230 9.16 -0.46 -9.32
CA SER A 230 8.71 -0.48 -7.93
C SER A 230 7.45 0.34 -7.71
N LEU A 231 6.72 -0.03 -6.66
CA LEU A 231 5.64 0.74 -6.05
C LEU A 231 6.03 0.97 -4.58
N ASP A 232 6.20 2.23 -4.20
CA ASP A 232 6.69 2.63 -2.90
C ASP A 232 5.63 3.47 -2.17
N PHE A 233 5.25 3.05 -0.96
CA PHE A 233 4.33 3.76 -0.07
C PHE A 233 5.12 4.41 1.06
N TYR A 234 4.99 5.71 1.21
CA TYR A 234 5.61 6.49 2.27
C TYR A 234 4.62 6.66 3.41
N ILE A 235 5.05 6.26 4.61
CA ILE A 235 4.22 6.17 5.81
C ILE A 235 4.69 7.24 6.79
N ASP A 236 3.77 8.02 7.34
CA ASP A 236 4.04 9.05 8.33
C ASP A 236 4.12 8.50 9.77
N SER A 237 4.27 9.38 10.75
CA SER A 237 4.40 9.01 12.16
C SER A 237 3.12 8.44 12.78
N ASP A 238 1.98 8.71 12.19
CA ASP A 238 0.67 8.21 12.64
C ASP A 238 0.36 6.84 12.04
N GLY A 239 1.13 6.43 11.02
CA GLY A 239 1.01 5.15 10.35
C GLY A 239 0.25 5.23 9.03
N ASP A 240 -0.08 6.44 8.58
CA ASP A 240 -0.86 6.67 7.38
C ASP A 240 0.03 6.87 6.13
N VAL A 241 -0.49 6.49 4.98
CA VAL A 241 0.16 6.73 3.68
C VAL A 241 0.14 8.23 3.39
N CYS A 242 1.30 8.88 3.38
CA CYS A 242 1.41 10.30 3.04
C CYS A 242 1.82 10.55 1.58
N ARG A 243 2.42 9.56 0.91
CA ARG A 243 2.84 9.64 -0.49
C ARG A 243 2.98 8.26 -1.11
N ILE A 244 2.66 8.17 -2.40
CA ILE A 244 2.82 6.96 -3.23
C ILE A 244 3.69 7.32 -4.42
N VAL A 245 4.67 6.46 -4.73
CA VAL A 245 5.55 6.59 -5.90
C VAL A 245 5.53 5.28 -6.68
N LEU A 246 5.15 5.36 -7.93
CA LEU A 246 5.17 4.25 -8.88
C LEU A 246 6.26 4.52 -9.93
N SER A 247 7.27 3.67 -9.98
CA SER A 247 8.44 3.85 -10.85
C SER A 247 8.52 2.74 -11.90
N GLY A 248 8.82 3.14 -13.13
CA GLY A 248 9.10 2.28 -14.27
C GLY A 248 10.57 2.23 -14.64
N GLU A 249 10.89 1.51 -15.70
CA GLU A 249 12.23 1.52 -16.29
C GLU A 249 12.46 2.81 -17.10
N GLU A 250 13.64 3.42 -16.92
CA GLU A 250 14.10 4.60 -17.65
C GLU A 250 14.55 4.29 -19.09
#